data_454247832ca5aebac2b3e65389391a0c
#
_entry.id   454247832ca5aebac2b3e65389391a0c
#
_cell.length_a   1.000
_cell.length_b   1.000
_cell.length_c   1.000
_cell.angle_alpha   90.00
_cell.angle_beta   90.00
_cell.angle_gamma   90.00
#
_symmetry.space_group_name_H-M   'P 1'
#
loop_
_entity.id
_entity.type
_entity.pdbx_description
1 polymer ?
#
loop_
_entity_poly.entity_id
_entity_poly.type
_entity_poly.pdbx_seq_one_letter_code
_entity_poly.pdbx_strand_id
1 'polypeptide(L)'
;GIPTDSAAAGSALATGQKFNNGEVARHGGNNVKSVAEYAKEKGLGVGIVTTDKLYGATPASFSSHANNRGDTSEIIKGQINDVVDLYLGAGKGEYTKYKSQFESKGFTFATSFNDVVGSVLSNKLIMPFSSLPSEDGTADTPTLEMCTEFALKFMEARFPGGYFLMIEGAHIDKKSHKNDIIPMTKYLKSFDNSIKIAYDRLKAVSY
;
A
#
# COMPACT_ATOMS: atom_id res chain seq x y z
N GLY A 1 22.21 -20.00 6.62
CA GLY A 1 22.02 -18.57 6.80
C GLY A 1 20.64 -18.27 7.35
N ILE A 2 20.43 -17.13 7.94
CA ILE A 2 19.11 -16.66 8.38
C ILE A 2 18.32 -16.26 7.11
N PRO A 3 17.07 -16.72 6.92
CA PRO A 3 16.25 -16.30 5.80
C PRO A 3 16.04 -14.77 5.78
N THR A 4 15.97 -14.21 4.58
CA THR A 4 15.62 -12.78 4.40
C THR A 4 14.18 -12.54 4.84
N ASP A 5 13.95 -11.55 5.70
CA ASP A 5 12.60 -11.17 6.11
C ASP A 5 11.91 -10.25 5.08
N SER A 6 10.61 -10.03 5.26
CA SER A 6 9.81 -9.21 4.34
C SER A 6 10.27 -7.74 4.31
N ALA A 7 10.87 -7.22 5.38
CA ALA A 7 11.35 -5.83 5.40
C ALA A 7 12.58 -5.68 4.49
N ALA A 8 13.58 -6.55 4.66
CA ALA A 8 14.76 -6.55 3.80
C ALA A 8 14.40 -6.87 2.34
N ALA A 9 13.51 -7.84 2.09
CA ALA A 9 13.05 -8.19 0.74
C ALA A 9 12.25 -7.05 0.09
N GLY A 10 11.28 -6.47 0.80
CA GLY A 10 10.48 -5.34 0.33
C GLY A 10 11.33 -4.10 0.07
N SER A 11 12.28 -3.80 0.95
CA SER A 11 13.23 -2.70 0.76
C SER A 11 14.12 -2.91 -0.45
N ALA A 12 14.61 -4.15 -0.67
CA ALA A 12 15.39 -4.47 -1.86
C ALA A 12 14.56 -4.29 -3.14
N LEU A 13 13.30 -4.71 -3.13
CA LEU A 13 12.37 -4.52 -4.26
C LEU A 13 12.12 -3.02 -4.51
N ALA A 14 11.93 -2.24 -3.46
CA ALA A 14 11.62 -0.82 -3.56
C ALA A 14 12.82 0.04 -4.00
N THR A 15 14.05 -0.37 -3.72
CA THR A 15 15.24 0.49 -3.87
C THR A 15 16.34 -0.05 -4.78
N GLY A 16 16.30 -1.37 -5.11
CA GLY A 16 17.36 -2.04 -5.86
C GLY A 16 18.63 -2.34 -5.04
N GLN A 17 18.60 -2.17 -3.70
CA GLN A 17 19.73 -2.44 -2.81
C GLN A 17 19.40 -3.55 -1.81
N LYS A 18 20.43 -4.16 -1.22
CA LYS A 18 20.28 -5.16 -0.15
C LYS A 18 20.18 -4.50 1.21
N PHE A 19 19.39 -5.09 2.09
CA PHE A 19 19.16 -4.62 3.47
C PHE A 19 19.37 -5.75 4.47
N ASN A 20 19.64 -5.39 5.72
CA ASN A 20 19.57 -6.33 6.84
C ASN A 20 18.11 -6.62 7.21
N ASN A 21 17.87 -7.80 7.79
CA ASN A 21 16.54 -8.14 8.31
C ASN A 21 16.03 -7.05 9.27
N GLY A 22 14.76 -6.69 9.11
CA GLY A 22 14.10 -5.65 9.89
C GLY A 22 14.22 -4.23 9.34
N GLU A 23 15.22 -3.92 8.52
CA GLU A 23 15.39 -2.57 7.93
C GLU A 23 14.29 -2.26 6.90
N VAL A 24 13.77 -1.04 6.91
CA VAL A 24 12.71 -0.54 6.02
C VAL A 24 13.26 0.64 5.23
N ALA A 25 13.67 0.41 3.98
CA ALA A 25 14.27 1.40 3.08
C ALA A 25 15.29 2.35 3.78
N ARG A 26 15.92 1.86 4.85
CA ARG A 26 16.99 2.54 5.60
C ARG A 26 18.08 1.53 5.90
N HIS A 27 19.29 1.80 5.44
CA HIS A 27 20.45 0.92 5.62
C HIS A 27 21.55 1.62 6.39
N GLY A 28 22.00 1.01 7.50
CA GLY A 28 23.03 1.59 8.34
C GLY A 28 22.67 2.99 8.88
N GLY A 29 21.39 3.25 9.12
CA GLY A 29 20.88 4.55 9.58
C GLY A 29 20.61 5.57 8.47
N ASN A 30 20.95 5.29 7.21
CA ASN A 30 20.73 6.19 6.07
C ASN A 30 19.51 5.78 5.25
N ASN A 31 18.66 6.74 4.93
CA ASN A 31 17.51 6.51 4.06
C ASN A 31 17.99 6.18 2.64
N VAL A 32 17.42 5.14 2.05
CA VAL A 32 17.65 4.74 0.66
C VAL A 32 16.41 5.04 -0.14
N LYS A 33 16.54 5.89 -1.16
CA LYS A 33 15.42 6.35 -1.97
C LYS A 33 14.74 5.19 -2.70
N SER A 34 13.41 5.11 -2.56
CA SER A 34 12.58 4.10 -3.21
C SER A 34 12.14 4.51 -4.62
N VAL A 35 11.69 3.54 -5.41
CA VAL A 35 11.07 3.80 -6.72
C VAL A 35 9.85 4.70 -6.63
N ALA A 36 9.11 4.67 -5.52
CA ALA A 36 7.98 5.56 -5.25
C ALA A 36 8.43 7.03 -5.14
N GLU A 37 9.52 7.28 -4.44
CA GLU A 37 10.13 8.62 -4.35
C GLU A 37 10.65 9.11 -5.71
N TYR A 38 11.30 8.22 -6.49
CA TYR A 38 11.70 8.56 -7.86
C TYR A 38 10.51 8.88 -8.77
N ALA A 39 9.42 8.10 -8.68
CA ALA A 39 8.20 8.38 -9.42
C ALA A 39 7.63 9.76 -9.07
N LYS A 40 7.57 10.07 -7.78
CA LYS A 40 7.10 11.39 -7.32
C LYS A 40 7.95 12.54 -7.82
N GLU A 41 9.28 12.40 -7.81
CA GLU A 41 10.21 13.41 -8.36
C GLU A 41 10.02 13.64 -9.86
N LYS A 42 9.50 12.64 -10.58
CA LYS A 42 9.14 12.76 -12.00
C LYS A 42 7.74 13.34 -12.23
N GLY A 43 7.07 13.79 -11.18
CA GLY A 43 5.72 14.35 -11.25
C GLY A 43 4.60 13.32 -11.40
N LEU A 44 4.90 12.03 -11.19
CA LEU A 44 3.90 10.97 -11.25
C LEU A 44 3.10 10.88 -9.94
N GLY A 45 1.86 10.41 -10.03
CA GLY A 45 1.10 10.00 -8.86
C GLY A 45 1.70 8.73 -8.23
N VAL A 46 1.53 8.56 -6.91
CA VAL A 46 2.02 7.37 -6.19
C VAL A 46 0.91 6.77 -5.35
N GLY A 47 0.61 5.49 -5.54
CA GLY A 47 -0.37 4.74 -4.77
C GLY A 47 0.19 3.48 -4.13
N ILE A 48 -0.26 3.18 -2.93
CA ILE A 48 0.08 1.99 -2.15
C ILE A 48 -1.21 1.27 -1.77
N VAL A 49 -1.34 0.02 -2.21
CA VAL A 49 -2.48 -0.86 -1.91
C VAL A 49 -1.96 -2.16 -1.33
N THR A 50 -2.53 -2.60 -0.22
CA THR A 50 -2.15 -3.87 0.40
C THR A 50 -3.32 -4.51 1.12
N THR A 51 -3.34 -5.84 1.19
CA THR A 51 -4.24 -6.57 2.08
C THR A 51 -3.68 -6.70 3.51
N ASP A 52 -2.48 -6.22 3.78
CA ASP A 52 -1.92 -6.10 5.13
C ASP A 52 -2.26 -4.74 5.76
N LYS A 53 -1.75 -4.52 6.96
CA LYS A 53 -1.69 -3.19 7.58
C LYS A 53 -0.78 -2.30 6.74
N LEU A 54 -1.19 -1.06 6.50
CA LEU A 54 -0.39 -0.10 5.73
C LEU A 54 1.01 0.16 6.33
N TYR A 55 1.20 -0.10 7.61
CA TYR A 55 2.52 -0.09 8.27
C TYR A 55 3.24 -1.46 8.22
N GLY A 56 2.70 -2.44 7.50
CA GLY A 56 3.41 -3.70 7.23
C GLY A 56 4.70 -3.48 6.44
N ALA A 57 5.59 -4.45 6.48
CA ALA A 57 6.94 -4.31 5.95
C ALA A 57 6.98 -3.91 4.46
N THR A 58 6.19 -4.57 3.61
CA THR A 58 6.17 -4.29 2.18
C THR A 58 5.64 -2.90 1.85
N PRO A 59 4.42 -2.49 2.28
CA PRO A 59 3.94 -1.13 2.01
C PRO A 59 4.84 -0.07 2.65
N ALA A 60 5.41 -0.31 3.84
CA ALA A 60 6.33 0.60 4.49
C ALA A 60 7.61 0.83 3.67
N SER A 61 8.15 -0.21 3.03
CA SER A 61 9.37 -0.13 2.22
C SER A 61 9.25 0.80 1.01
N PHE A 62 8.03 1.01 0.50
CA PHE A 62 7.76 1.93 -0.61
C PHE A 62 7.33 3.32 -0.15
N SER A 63 6.98 3.50 1.13
CA SER A 63 6.30 4.71 1.61
C SER A 63 6.94 5.37 2.83
N SER A 64 7.96 4.75 3.42
CA SER A 64 8.58 5.22 4.66
C SER A 64 10.04 4.74 4.78
N HIS A 65 10.72 5.20 5.82
CA HIS A 65 12.07 4.77 6.19
C HIS A 65 12.11 4.52 7.69
N ALA A 66 12.55 3.33 8.11
CA ALA A 66 12.68 3.01 9.53
C ALA A 66 13.84 2.03 9.77
N ASN A 67 14.45 2.12 10.95
CA ASN A 67 15.52 1.20 11.34
C ASN A 67 14.98 -0.20 11.62
N ASN A 68 13.69 -0.30 12.00
CA ASN A 68 13.07 -1.58 12.31
C ASN A 68 11.60 -1.59 11.91
N ARG A 69 11.17 -2.65 11.18
CA ARG A 69 9.79 -2.89 10.79
C ARG A 69 8.79 -2.97 11.95
N GLY A 70 9.27 -3.23 13.15
CA GLY A 70 8.47 -3.25 14.39
C GLY A 70 8.15 -1.86 14.93
N ASP A 71 8.83 -0.81 14.48
CA ASP A 71 8.54 0.56 14.91
C ASP A 71 7.38 1.17 14.10
N THR A 72 6.17 0.73 14.46
CA THR A 72 4.93 1.20 13.82
C THR A 72 4.79 2.72 13.86
N SER A 73 5.20 3.36 14.96
CA SER A 73 5.09 4.81 15.11
C SER A 73 6.03 5.55 14.15
N GLU A 74 7.29 5.11 14.02
CA GLU A 74 8.25 5.68 13.06
C GLU A 74 7.75 5.52 11.63
N ILE A 75 7.26 4.33 11.28
CA ILE A 75 6.72 4.03 9.94
C ILE A 75 5.55 4.96 9.61
N ILE A 76 4.52 5.03 10.47
CA ILE A 76 3.33 5.87 10.21
C ILE A 76 3.71 7.35 10.10
N LYS A 77 4.58 7.86 10.98
CA LYS A 77 5.07 9.23 10.89
C LYS A 77 5.84 9.49 9.58
N GLY A 78 6.63 8.51 9.15
CA GLY A 78 7.33 8.56 7.86
C GLY A 78 6.39 8.55 6.65
N GLN A 79 5.20 7.96 6.77
CA GLN A 79 4.17 7.96 5.74
C GLN A 79 3.38 9.27 5.63
N ILE A 80 3.46 10.13 6.62
CA ILE A 80 2.87 11.49 6.59
C ILE A 80 3.82 12.41 5.82
N ASN A 81 3.95 12.15 4.53
CA ASN A 81 4.88 12.81 3.62
C ASN A 81 4.16 13.28 2.33
N ASP A 82 4.94 13.83 1.40
CA ASP A 82 4.43 14.31 0.11
C ASP A 82 4.73 13.34 -1.06
N VAL A 83 5.19 12.12 -0.76
CA VAL A 83 5.53 11.12 -1.78
C VAL A 83 4.29 10.36 -2.24
N VAL A 84 3.53 9.81 -1.30
CA VAL A 84 2.37 8.95 -1.61
C VAL A 84 1.09 9.77 -1.62
N ASP A 85 0.28 9.55 -2.65
CA ASP A 85 -1.01 10.23 -2.85
C ASP A 85 -2.20 9.33 -2.45
N LEU A 86 -2.05 8.02 -2.54
CA LEU A 86 -3.09 7.05 -2.21
C LEU A 86 -2.59 5.95 -1.30
N TYR A 87 -3.27 5.74 -0.17
CA TYR A 87 -3.08 4.61 0.71
C TYR A 87 -4.39 3.82 0.88
N LEU A 88 -4.40 2.54 0.51
CA LEU A 88 -5.49 1.61 0.78
C LEU A 88 -4.94 0.35 1.47
N GLY A 89 -5.39 0.05 2.68
CA GLY A 89 -4.93 -1.13 3.41
C GLY A 89 -5.56 -1.22 4.80
N ALA A 90 -5.20 -2.24 5.59
CA ALA A 90 -5.70 -2.35 6.96
C ALA A 90 -4.96 -1.43 7.93
N GLY A 91 -5.47 -1.32 9.16
CA GLY A 91 -4.79 -0.62 10.25
C GLY A 91 -5.56 0.56 10.86
N LYS A 92 -6.88 0.65 10.63
CA LYS A 92 -7.77 1.73 11.10
C LYS A 92 -7.45 2.19 12.52
N GLY A 93 -7.30 1.26 13.48
CA GLY A 93 -7.07 1.59 14.89
C GLY A 93 -5.79 2.40 15.13
N GLU A 94 -4.70 2.08 14.43
CA GLU A 94 -3.44 2.83 14.55
C GLU A 94 -3.49 4.15 13.79
N TYR A 95 -3.96 4.14 12.53
CA TYR A 95 -3.97 5.35 11.70
C TYR A 95 -4.94 6.43 12.19
N THR A 96 -6.02 6.06 12.85
CA THR A 96 -6.96 7.04 13.46
C THR A 96 -6.26 7.95 14.48
N LYS A 97 -5.22 7.47 15.17
CA LYS A 97 -4.40 8.27 16.10
C LYS A 97 -3.63 9.40 15.40
N TYR A 98 -3.41 9.29 14.09
CA TYR A 98 -2.65 10.23 13.26
C TYR A 98 -3.55 10.97 12.26
N LYS A 99 -4.88 10.83 12.35
CA LYS A 99 -5.84 11.40 11.39
C LYS A 99 -5.57 12.89 11.11
N SER A 100 -5.51 13.71 12.16
CA SER A 100 -5.30 15.15 12.02
C SER A 100 -3.97 15.51 11.34
N GLN A 101 -2.94 14.68 11.52
CA GLN A 101 -1.64 14.88 10.89
C GLN A 101 -1.70 14.58 9.38
N PHE A 102 -2.40 13.51 8.97
CA PHE A 102 -2.67 13.25 7.55
C PHE A 102 -3.52 14.35 6.92
N GLU A 103 -4.58 14.79 7.60
CA GLU A 103 -5.44 15.88 7.12
C GLU A 103 -4.66 17.20 6.96
N SER A 104 -3.75 17.52 7.89
CA SER A 104 -2.88 18.70 7.78
C SER A 104 -1.91 18.64 6.59
N LYS A 105 -1.63 17.45 6.06
CA LYS A 105 -0.85 17.21 4.83
C LYS A 105 -1.72 17.12 3.57
N GLY A 106 -3.00 17.47 3.67
CA GLY A 106 -3.93 17.51 2.55
C GLY A 106 -4.58 16.18 2.19
N PHE A 107 -4.44 15.15 3.03
CA PHE A 107 -5.15 13.90 2.80
C PHE A 107 -6.64 14.02 3.18
N THR A 108 -7.51 13.48 2.34
CA THR A 108 -8.81 13.01 2.80
C THR A 108 -8.59 11.75 3.63
N PHE A 109 -9.10 11.69 4.85
CA PHE A 109 -9.02 10.53 5.71
C PHE A 109 -10.39 9.84 5.76
N ALA A 110 -10.49 8.64 5.22
CA ALA A 110 -11.68 7.82 5.19
C ALA A 110 -11.40 6.44 5.81
N THR A 111 -12.40 5.68 6.19
CA THR A 111 -12.23 4.34 6.77
C THR A 111 -13.11 3.29 6.10
N SER A 112 -13.91 3.72 5.13
CA SER A 112 -14.84 2.91 4.35
C SER A 112 -14.99 3.51 2.96
N PHE A 113 -15.30 2.71 1.96
CA PHE A 113 -15.69 3.23 0.64
C PHE A 113 -16.97 4.08 0.71
N ASN A 114 -17.85 3.81 1.68
CA ASN A 114 -19.05 4.63 1.87
C ASN A 114 -18.72 6.08 2.29
N ASP A 115 -17.61 6.30 2.98
CA ASP A 115 -17.20 7.65 3.42
C ASP A 115 -16.84 8.56 2.22
N VAL A 116 -16.55 7.98 1.06
CA VAL A 116 -16.10 8.72 -0.13
C VAL A 116 -17.12 8.75 -1.28
N VAL A 117 -18.24 8.05 -1.15
CA VAL A 117 -19.32 8.09 -2.14
C VAL A 117 -19.92 9.49 -2.22
N GLY A 118 -19.92 10.09 -3.42
CA GLY A 118 -20.45 11.44 -3.65
C GLY A 118 -19.62 12.57 -3.06
N SER A 119 -18.46 12.28 -2.47
CA SER A 119 -17.57 13.28 -1.89
C SER A 119 -16.61 13.85 -2.92
N VAL A 120 -16.28 15.14 -2.79
CA VAL A 120 -15.15 15.74 -3.51
C VAL A 120 -13.88 15.36 -2.77
N LEU A 121 -13.13 14.41 -3.33
CA LEU A 121 -11.87 13.96 -2.75
C LEU A 121 -10.72 14.90 -3.13
N SER A 122 -9.79 15.12 -2.21
CA SER A 122 -8.50 15.73 -2.53
C SER A 122 -7.66 14.82 -3.45
N ASN A 123 -6.53 15.32 -3.92
CA ASN A 123 -5.58 14.51 -4.67
C ASN A 123 -4.81 13.52 -3.77
N LYS A 124 -4.98 13.62 -2.46
CA LYS A 124 -4.40 12.72 -1.47
C LYS A 124 -5.51 12.04 -0.68
N LEU A 125 -5.48 10.70 -0.61
CA LEU A 125 -6.45 9.90 0.12
C LEU A 125 -5.73 8.81 0.91
N ILE A 126 -6.07 8.69 2.19
CA ILE A 126 -5.73 7.54 3.01
C ILE A 126 -7.01 6.86 3.50
N MET A 127 -7.10 5.55 3.27
CA MET A 127 -8.24 4.74 3.70
C MET A 127 -7.76 3.50 4.43
N PRO A 128 -7.49 3.60 5.74
CA PRO A 128 -7.15 2.46 6.57
C PRO A 128 -8.43 1.74 6.98
N PHE A 129 -8.65 0.55 6.44
CA PHE A 129 -9.80 -0.29 6.78
C PHE A 129 -9.63 -0.99 8.13
N SER A 130 -10.72 -1.46 8.73
CA SER A 130 -10.70 -2.20 10.00
C SER A 130 -9.98 -3.54 9.85
N SER A 131 -10.21 -4.23 8.75
CA SER A 131 -9.52 -5.47 8.36
C SER A 131 -9.54 -5.66 6.85
N LEU A 132 -8.63 -6.48 6.33
CA LEU A 132 -8.55 -6.94 4.95
C LEU A 132 -7.92 -8.34 4.92
N PRO A 133 -8.21 -9.14 3.90
CA PRO A 133 -9.34 -9.07 3.00
C PRO A 133 -10.56 -9.75 3.58
N SER A 134 -11.74 -9.46 3.03
CA SER A 134 -12.95 -10.23 3.23
C SER A 134 -13.21 -11.12 2.01
N GLU A 135 -13.85 -12.29 2.18
CA GLU A 135 -14.15 -13.18 1.05
C GLU A 135 -15.21 -12.56 0.12
N ASP A 136 -16.20 -11.89 0.70
CA ASP A 136 -17.33 -11.32 -0.05
C ASP A 136 -17.20 -9.83 -0.33
N GLY A 137 -16.28 -9.16 0.36
CA GLY A 137 -16.02 -7.74 0.24
C GLY A 137 -17.19 -6.85 0.68
N THR A 138 -16.90 -5.91 1.54
CA THR A 138 -17.83 -4.83 1.91
C THR A 138 -17.14 -3.48 1.78
N ALA A 139 -17.88 -2.39 1.91
CA ALA A 139 -17.29 -1.06 1.92
C ALA A 139 -16.28 -0.85 3.07
N ASP A 140 -16.47 -1.54 4.20
CA ASP A 140 -15.62 -1.45 5.40
C ASP A 140 -14.47 -2.47 5.42
N THR A 141 -14.64 -3.58 4.70
CA THR A 141 -13.69 -4.69 4.61
C THR A 141 -13.62 -5.19 3.16
N PRO A 142 -13.07 -4.39 2.24
CA PRO A 142 -13.10 -4.69 0.81
C PRO A 142 -12.17 -5.88 0.45
N THR A 143 -12.41 -6.46 -0.73
CA THR A 143 -11.47 -7.38 -1.36
C THR A 143 -10.29 -6.63 -1.99
N LEU A 144 -9.24 -7.36 -2.36
CA LEU A 144 -8.12 -6.77 -3.11
C LEU A 144 -8.57 -6.24 -4.47
N GLU A 145 -9.49 -6.95 -5.14
CA GLU A 145 -10.08 -6.54 -6.41
C GLU A 145 -10.78 -5.17 -6.29
N MET A 146 -11.61 -4.98 -5.26
CA MET A 146 -12.29 -3.71 -5.01
C MET A 146 -11.29 -2.58 -4.77
N CYS A 147 -10.25 -2.83 -3.97
CA CYS A 147 -9.18 -1.86 -3.73
C CYS A 147 -8.42 -1.53 -5.02
N THR A 148 -8.11 -2.54 -5.85
CA THR A 148 -7.41 -2.38 -7.12
C THR A 148 -8.22 -1.52 -8.10
N GLU A 149 -9.50 -1.82 -8.27
CA GLU A 149 -10.39 -1.02 -9.14
C GLU A 149 -10.50 0.43 -8.68
N PHE A 150 -10.69 0.63 -7.37
CA PHE A 150 -10.76 1.96 -6.80
C PHE A 150 -9.46 2.73 -7.02
N ALA A 151 -8.31 2.09 -6.72
CA ALA A 151 -7.00 2.71 -6.88
C ALA A 151 -6.73 3.14 -8.33
N LEU A 152 -6.99 2.27 -9.30
CA LEU A 152 -6.82 2.60 -10.72
C LEU A 152 -7.69 3.79 -11.13
N LYS A 153 -8.99 3.78 -10.78
CA LYS A 153 -9.90 4.90 -11.05
C LYS A 153 -9.45 6.21 -10.39
N PHE A 154 -9.00 6.13 -9.14
CA PHE A 154 -8.51 7.29 -8.40
C PHE A 154 -7.25 7.87 -9.04
N MET A 155 -6.27 7.03 -9.36
CA MET A 155 -5.00 7.45 -9.93
C MET A 155 -5.17 8.03 -11.34
N GLU A 156 -5.92 7.38 -12.21
CA GLU A 156 -6.18 7.85 -13.56
C GLU A 156 -6.89 9.22 -13.60
N ALA A 157 -7.87 9.41 -12.72
CA ALA A 157 -8.63 10.67 -12.68
C ALA A 157 -7.79 11.86 -12.18
N ARG A 158 -6.75 11.62 -11.36
CA ARG A 158 -5.98 12.67 -10.70
C ARG A 158 -4.58 12.86 -11.27
N PHE A 159 -4.03 11.83 -11.87
CA PHE A 159 -2.67 11.81 -12.39
C PHE A 159 -2.64 11.37 -13.85
N PRO A 160 -3.26 12.15 -14.77
CA PRO A 160 -3.33 11.79 -16.19
C PRO A 160 -1.95 11.73 -16.85
N GLY A 161 -0.93 12.36 -16.27
CA GLY A 161 0.46 12.27 -16.70
C GLY A 161 1.17 10.95 -16.33
N GLY A 162 0.48 10.06 -15.60
CA GLY A 162 0.97 8.76 -15.19
C GLY A 162 1.12 8.61 -13.67
N TYR A 163 1.29 7.37 -13.24
CA TYR A 163 1.41 7.03 -11.82
C TYR A 163 2.21 5.75 -11.60
N PHE A 164 2.74 5.62 -10.40
CA PHE A 164 3.27 4.39 -9.83
C PHE A 164 2.25 3.82 -8.84
N LEU A 165 1.92 2.55 -8.97
CA LEU A 165 0.97 1.89 -8.07
C LEU A 165 1.55 0.54 -7.61
N MET A 166 1.77 0.40 -6.30
CA MET A 166 2.14 -0.86 -5.66
C MET A 166 0.89 -1.55 -5.12
N ILE A 167 0.68 -2.80 -5.48
CA ILE A 167 -0.45 -3.63 -5.03
C ILE A 167 0.08 -4.93 -4.46
N GLU A 168 -0.27 -5.24 -3.21
CA GLU A 168 0.18 -6.42 -2.48
C GLU A 168 -0.97 -7.33 -2.04
N GLY A 169 -0.88 -8.60 -2.41
CA GLY A 169 -1.71 -9.70 -1.89
C GLY A 169 -1.06 -10.39 -0.69
N ALA A 170 -0.89 -9.70 0.44
CA ALA A 170 -0.11 -10.15 1.59
C ALA A 170 -0.66 -11.41 2.29
N HIS A 171 -1.94 -11.73 2.11
CA HIS A 171 -2.55 -12.88 2.80
C HIS A 171 -2.17 -14.23 2.19
N ILE A 172 -1.60 -14.26 0.99
CA ILE A 172 -1.01 -15.47 0.41
C ILE A 172 0.11 -15.97 1.34
N ASP A 173 1.07 -15.09 1.67
CA ASP A 173 2.17 -15.39 2.60
C ASP A 173 1.66 -15.74 4.00
N LYS A 174 0.78 -14.93 4.57
CA LYS A 174 0.23 -15.13 5.93
C LYS A 174 -0.48 -16.46 6.11
N LYS A 175 -1.14 -16.96 5.07
CA LYS A 175 -1.80 -18.28 5.08
C LYS A 175 -0.82 -19.41 4.83
N SER A 176 0.20 -19.18 4.00
CA SER A 176 1.30 -20.12 3.79
C SER A 176 2.07 -20.39 5.08
N HIS A 177 2.36 -19.38 5.88
CA HIS A 177 2.99 -19.53 7.21
C HIS A 177 2.18 -20.42 8.17
N LYS A 178 0.87 -20.51 7.99
CA LYS A 178 -0.05 -21.34 8.79
C LYS A 178 -0.32 -22.70 8.17
N ASN A 179 0.27 -23.01 7.00
CA ASN A 179 -0.06 -24.18 6.18
C ASN A 179 -1.58 -24.28 5.87
N ASP A 180 -2.26 -23.13 5.76
CA ASP A 180 -3.70 -23.02 5.56
C ASP A 180 -3.99 -22.88 4.06
N ILE A 181 -3.95 -24.04 3.36
CA ILE A 181 -3.96 -24.11 1.89
C ILE A 181 -5.26 -23.56 1.28
N ILE A 182 -6.43 -23.87 1.88
CA ILE A 182 -7.72 -23.47 1.31
C ILE A 182 -7.86 -21.95 1.22
N PRO A 183 -7.75 -21.16 2.30
CA PRO A 183 -7.79 -19.71 2.18
C PRO A 183 -6.58 -19.13 1.43
N MET A 184 -5.40 -19.75 1.51
CA MET A 184 -4.24 -19.32 0.71
C MET A 184 -4.56 -19.33 -0.78
N THR A 185 -5.20 -20.40 -1.28
CA THR A 185 -5.60 -20.53 -2.69
C THR A 185 -6.65 -19.47 -3.08
N LYS A 186 -7.60 -19.16 -2.18
CA LYS A 186 -8.60 -18.11 -2.42
C LYS A 186 -7.92 -16.72 -2.57
N TYR A 187 -6.96 -16.39 -1.69
CA TYR A 187 -6.22 -15.13 -1.78
C TYR A 187 -5.30 -15.07 -2.99
N LEU A 188 -4.73 -16.20 -3.41
CA LEU A 188 -3.98 -16.28 -4.67
C LEU A 188 -4.89 -15.97 -5.86
N LYS A 189 -6.10 -16.51 -5.90
CA LYS A 189 -7.08 -16.22 -6.95
C LYS A 189 -7.52 -14.75 -6.94
N SER A 190 -7.75 -14.17 -5.76
CA SER A 190 -8.07 -12.73 -5.61
C SER A 190 -6.93 -11.86 -6.13
N PHE A 191 -5.68 -12.24 -5.88
CA PHE A 191 -4.51 -11.55 -6.40
C PHE A 191 -4.41 -11.66 -7.94
N ASP A 192 -4.62 -12.86 -8.50
CA ASP A 192 -4.65 -13.08 -9.95
C ASP A 192 -5.75 -12.26 -10.63
N ASN A 193 -6.96 -12.23 -10.06
CA ASN A 193 -8.04 -11.37 -10.52
C ASN A 193 -7.66 -9.88 -10.51
N SER A 194 -6.97 -9.45 -9.46
CA SER A 194 -6.49 -8.05 -9.34
C SER A 194 -5.46 -7.71 -10.39
N ILE A 195 -4.55 -8.63 -10.72
CA ILE A 195 -3.61 -8.50 -11.85
C ILE A 195 -4.38 -8.36 -13.15
N LYS A 196 -5.40 -9.22 -13.38
CA LYS A 196 -6.23 -9.15 -14.59
C LYS A 196 -6.95 -7.81 -14.71
N ILE A 197 -7.55 -7.30 -13.64
CA ILE A 197 -8.22 -5.99 -13.60
C ILE A 197 -7.23 -4.89 -14.00
N ALA A 198 -6.03 -4.87 -13.41
CA ALA A 198 -5.02 -3.89 -13.72
C ALA A 198 -4.53 -4.00 -15.17
N TYR A 199 -4.25 -5.23 -15.63
CA TYR A 199 -3.79 -5.48 -16.99
C TYR A 199 -4.82 -5.04 -18.05
N ASP A 200 -6.08 -5.46 -17.90
CA ASP A 200 -7.14 -5.14 -18.87
C ASP A 200 -7.37 -3.63 -18.95
N ARG A 201 -7.30 -2.94 -17.82
CA ARG A 201 -7.47 -1.50 -17.76
C ARG A 201 -6.30 -0.73 -18.38
N LEU A 202 -5.06 -1.11 -18.04
CA LEU A 202 -3.86 -0.47 -18.57
C LEU A 202 -3.63 -0.76 -20.05
N LYS A 203 -4.01 -1.95 -20.53
CA LYS A 203 -3.95 -2.30 -21.95
C LYS A 203 -4.89 -1.46 -22.81
N ALA A 204 -6.00 -0.99 -22.25
CA ALA A 204 -6.97 -0.13 -22.97
C ALA A 204 -6.45 1.29 -23.18
N VAL A 205 -5.39 1.70 -22.47
CA VAL A 205 -4.73 3.00 -22.67
C VAL A 205 -3.70 2.84 -23.77
N SER A 206 -4.06 3.21 -24.99
CA SER A 206 -3.12 3.27 -26.11
C SER A 206 -2.08 4.36 -25.84
N TYR A 207 -0.81 4.00 -25.86
CA TYR A 207 0.30 4.95 -25.89
C TYR A 207 0.56 5.43 -27.30
#